data_227ae446092c1cee57b83d63b3125eed
#
_entry.id   227ae446092c1cee57b83d63b3125eed
#
_cell.length_a   1.000
_cell.length_b   1.000
_cell.length_c   1.000
_cell.angle_alpha   90.00
_cell.angle_beta   90.00
_cell.angle_gamma   90.00
#
_symmetry.space_group_name_H-M   'P 1'
#
loop_
_entity.id
_entity.type
_entity.pdbx_description
1 polymer ?
#
loop_
_entity_poly.entity_id
_entity_poly.type
_entity_poly.pdbx_seq_one_letter_code
_entity_poly.pdbx_strand_id
1 'polypeptide(L)' 'MELKGIGQMIRDARIRKGMTQADLAENIGVSQGAVGQWEQGMTIPRPKHIVRLSTLLDIPVEELLKAG' A
#
# COMPACT_ATOMS: atom_id res chain seq x y z
N MET A 1 12.34 -14.44 12.34
CA MET A 1 11.28 -14.26 11.32
C MET A 1 10.82 -12.82 11.32
N GLU A 2 10.84 -12.18 10.19
CA GLU A 2 10.40 -10.80 10.08
C GLU A 2 8.93 -10.72 9.75
N LEU A 3 8.24 -9.79 10.41
CA LEU A 3 6.86 -9.48 10.07
C LEU A 3 6.89 -8.42 8.96
N LYS A 4 6.10 -8.62 7.93
CA LYS A 4 5.97 -7.62 6.89
C LYS A 4 5.18 -6.43 7.42
N GLY A 5 5.74 -5.25 7.28
CA GLY A 5 5.00 -4.03 7.54
C GLY A 5 4.03 -3.73 6.41
N ILE A 6 3.14 -2.76 6.65
CA ILE A 6 2.14 -2.39 5.66
C ILE A 6 2.78 -1.94 4.33
N GLY A 7 3.91 -1.24 4.40
CA GLY A 7 4.61 -0.77 3.20
C GLY A 7 5.07 -1.92 2.32
N GLN A 8 5.62 -2.97 2.93
CA GLN A 8 6.08 -4.12 2.18
C GLN A 8 4.91 -4.87 1.54
N MET A 9 3.80 -4.98 2.26
CA MET A 9 2.59 -5.61 1.72
C MET A 9 2.06 -4.86 0.51
N ILE A 10 2.04 -3.53 0.59
CA ILE A 10 1.61 -2.68 -0.52
C ILE A 10 2.52 -2.89 -1.72
N ARG A 11 3.82 -2.85 -1.50
CA ARG A 11 4.80 -3.02 -2.58
C ARG A 11 4.66 -4.37 -3.26
N ASP A 12 4.62 -5.44 -2.48
CA ASP A 12 4.52 -6.79 -3.03
C ASP A 12 3.25 -6.96 -3.87
N ALA A 13 2.12 -6.47 -3.36
CA ALA A 13 0.85 -6.58 -4.07
C ALA A 13 0.84 -5.73 -5.33
N ARG A 14 1.43 -4.53 -5.26
CA ARG A 14 1.54 -3.64 -6.42
C ARG A 14 2.33 -4.33 -7.55
N ILE A 15 3.44 -4.92 -7.19
CA ILE A 15 4.31 -5.60 -8.18
C ILE A 15 3.59 -6.79 -8.77
N ARG A 16 2.89 -7.59 -7.95
CA ARG A 16 2.09 -8.71 -8.46
C ARG A 16 1.04 -8.27 -9.45
N LYS A 17 0.49 -7.08 -9.27
CA LYS A 17 -0.53 -6.51 -10.17
C LYS A 17 0.09 -5.83 -11.39
N GLY A 18 1.41 -5.80 -11.50
CA GLY A 18 2.09 -5.16 -12.63
C GLY A 18 1.98 -3.65 -12.63
N MET A 19 1.80 -3.03 -11.47
CA MET A 19 1.63 -1.59 -11.35
C MET A 19 2.93 -0.91 -10.94
N THR A 20 3.17 0.30 -11.50
CA THR A 20 4.23 1.16 -11.00
C THR A 20 3.73 1.92 -9.77
N GLN A 21 4.66 2.57 -9.04
CA GLN A 21 4.24 3.46 -7.95
C GLN A 21 3.35 4.58 -8.46
N ALA A 22 3.65 5.11 -9.64
CA ALA A 22 2.82 6.16 -10.24
C ALA A 22 1.42 5.66 -10.56
N ASP A 23 1.31 4.44 -11.08
CA ASP A 23 0.00 3.84 -11.38
C ASP A 23 -0.82 3.71 -10.11
N LEU A 24 -0.21 3.19 -9.04
CA LEU A 24 -0.92 3.03 -7.77
C LEU A 24 -1.35 4.37 -7.21
N ALA A 25 -0.45 5.35 -7.23
CA ALA A 25 -0.74 6.70 -6.73
C ALA A 25 -1.94 7.31 -7.44
N GLU A 26 -1.97 7.19 -8.78
CA GLU A 26 -3.07 7.72 -9.57
C GLU A 26 -4.39 7.05 -9.21
N ASN A 27 -4.38 5.74 -9.04
CA ASN A 27 -5.61 5.00 -8.69
C ASN A 27 -6.10 5.29 -7.27
N ILE A 28 -5.21 5.62 -6.35
CA ILE A 28 -5.58 5.96 -4.97
C ILE A 28 -5.93 7.43 -4.83
N GLY A 29 -5.37 8.29 -5.69
CA GLY A 29 -5.59 9.72 -5.62
C GLY A 29 -4.57 10.43 -4.73
N VAL A 30 -3.33 9.95 -4.72
CA VAL A 30 -2.24 10.55 -3.94
C VAL A 30 -1.04 10.76 -4.86
N SER A 31 0.00 11.41 -4.35
CA SER A 31 1.23 11.58 -5.12
C SER A 31 2.03 10.28 -5.14
N GLN A 32 2.88 10.13 -6.16
CA GLN A 32 3.80 9.00 -6.21
C GLN A 32 4.72 8.99 -4.99
N GLY A 33 5.14 10.18 -4.53
CA GLY A 33 5.98 10.28 -3.35
C GLY A 33 5.32 9.70 -2.11
N ALA A 34 3.99 9.86 -1.97
CA ALA A 34 3.27 9.28 -0.85
C ALA A 34 3.34 7.75 -0.88
N VAL A 35 3.14 7.15 -2.06
CA VAL A 35 3.26 5.70 -2.22
C VAL A 35 4.68 5.25 -1.87
N GLY A 36 5.67 5.96 -2.37
CA GLY A 36 7.06 5.65 -2.07
C GLY A 36 7.35 5.66 -0.58
N GLN A 37 6.83 6.66 0.14
CA GLN A 37 7.02 6.75 1.59
C GLN A 37 6.34 5.61 2.32
N TRP A 38 5.14 5.22 1.89
CA TRP A 38 4.46 4.06 2.47
C TRP A 38 5.31 2.80 2.31
N GLU A 39 5.82 2.58 1.11
CA GLU A 39 6.58 1.37 0.80
C GLU A 39 7.92 1.32 1.55
N GLN A 40 8.49 2.47 1.84
CA GLN A 40 9.74 2.56 2.61
C GLN A 40 9.51 2.52 4.11
N GLY A 41 8.25 2.56 4.55
CA GLY A 41 7.93 2.54 5.97
C GLY A 41 8.10 3.89 6.64
N MET A 42 8.21 4.97 5.88
CA MET A 42 8.38 6.32 6.43
C MET A 42 7.07 6.91 6.93
N THR A 43 5.97 6.56 6.29
CA THR A 43 4.64 7.00 6.70
C THR A 43 3.66 5.84 6.52
N ILE A 44 2.50 5.96 7.17
CA ILE A 44 1.44 4.96 7.07
C ILE A 44 0.26 5.59 6.33
N PRO A 45 -0.38 4.86 5.40
CA PRO A 45 -1.56 5.39 4.72
C PRO A 45 -2.66 5.74 5.72
N ARG A 46 -3.40 6.79 5.41
CA ARG A 46 -4.57 7.16 6.21
C ARG A 46 -5.67 6.12 6.03
N PRO A 47 -6.61 5.98 7.00
CA PRO A 47 -7.65 4.96 6.92
C PRO A 47 -8.42 4.94 5.59
N LYS A 48 -8.75 6.11 5.05
CA LYS A 48 -9.47 6.17 3.77
C LYS A 48 -8.68 5.56 2.63
N HIS A 49 -7.35 5.69 2.67
CA HIS A 49 -6.49 5.12 1.65
C HIS A 49 -6.29 3.62 1.86
N ILE A 50 -6.32 3.17 3.12
CA ILE A 50 -6.21 1.74 3.44
C ILE A 50 -7.37 0.98 2.83
N VAL A 51 -8.60 1.51 2.92
CA VAL A 51 -9.77 0.88 2.33
C VAL A 51 -9.61 0.74 0.81
N ARG A 52 -9.16 1.81 0.14
CA ARG A 52 -8.96 1.77 -1.31
C ARG A 52 -7.84 0.83 -1.70
N LEU A 53 -6.75 0.82 -0.94
CA LEU A 53 -5.63 -0.11 -1.17
C LEU A 53 -6.09 -1.56 -1.05
N SER A 54 -6.91 -1.85 -0.05
CA SER A 54 -7.46 -3.18 0.15
C SER A 54 -8.22 -3.65 -1.08
N THR A 55 -9.11 -2.81 -1.59
CA THR A 55 -9.93 -3.15 -2.75
C THR A 55 -9.08 -3.28 -4.01
N LEU A 56 -8.20 -2.31 -4.25
CA LEU A 56 -7.41 -2.29 -5.48
C LEU A 56 -6.39 -3.42 -5.53
N LEU A 57 -5.76 -3.72 -4.40
CA LEU A 57 -4.68 -4.71 -4.34
C LEU A 57 -5.13 -6.10 -3.90
N ASP A 58 -6.43 -6.28 -3.66
CA ASP A 58 -7.00 -7.56 -3.20
C ASP A 58 -6.34 -8.06 -1.91
N ILE A 59 -6.15 -7.14 -0.97
CA ILE A 59 -5.62 -7.47 0.36
C ILE A 59 -6.75 -7.22 1.37
N PRO A 60 -7.10 -8.20 2.21
CA PRO A 60 -8.13 -7.95 3.23
C PRO A 60 -7.73 -6.76 4.12
N VAL A 61 -8.71 -5.91 4.43
CA VAL A 61 -8.47 -4.71 5.24
C VAL A 61 -7.78 -5.06 6.56
N GLU A 62 -8.23 -6.13 7.21
CA GLU A 62 -7.64 -6.51 8.50
C GLU A 62 -6.17 -6.91 8.38
N GLU A 63 -5.75 -7.42 7.24
CA GLU A 63 -4.34 -7.72 7.01
C GLU A 63 -3.50 -6.45 6.99
N LEU A 64 -4.01 -5.42 6.30
CA LEU A 64 -3.33 -4.13 6.25
C LEU A 64 -3.30 -3.47 7.62
N LEU A 65 -4.40 -3.56 8.37
CA LEU A 65 -4.47 -2.96 9.69
C LEU A 65 -3.54 -3.65 10.69
N LYS A 66 -3.40 -4.97 10.61
CA LYS A 66 -2.51 -5.72 11.47
C LYS A 66 -1.05 -5.39 11.19
N ALA A 67 -0.72 -5.12 9.93
CA ALA A 67 0.64 -4.84 9.52
C ALA A 67 1.12 -3.45 9.93
N GLY A 68 0.17 -2.54 10.11
CA GLY A 68 0.48 -1.20 10.55
C GLY A 68 0.72 -1.14 12.05
#